data_b659c9b83316e98ba2f06f4c60e9e634
#
_entry.id   b659c9b83316e98ba2f06f4c60e9e634
#
_cell.length_a   1.000
_cell.length_b   1.000
_cell.length_c   1.000
_cell.angle_alpha   90.00
_cell.angle_beta   90.00
_cell.angle_gamma   90.00
#
_symmetry.space_group_name_H-M   'P 1'
#
loop_
_entity.id
_entity.type
_entity.pdbx_description
1 polymer ?
#
loop_
_entity_poly.entity_id
_entity_poly.type
_entity_poly.pdbx_seq_one_letter_code
_entity_poly.pdbx_strand_id
1 'polypeptide(L)'
;MVHGLRGRSGRQAMKGLTMQKQEKPETTKASTGIPARVWVVLMLLCVLNVVAHLAAMPGLPERIPMHWGADGGVNGWGPRWMASVLGALPLTFLALFYVVPRIDPKGAAYAKFGGFYQGFVISFTVFMCAISWLGELTVWNLLPGKGAVNVIVSGAIGAFFIGMGNYLPRVRQNYTLGIKTPWALDDPDNWRRTHRFGGTCFMVVGVSLIVLGFLGGILPETWILAVIMVLAIGSVAAMYVYSYLIWRKSHNS
;
A
#
# COMPACT_ATOMS: atom_id res chain seq x y z
N MET A 1 84.72 24.83 2.86
CA MET A 1 83.99 25.67 1.92
C MET A 1 82.53 25.18 1.91
N VAL A 2 81.66 25.96 2.43
CA VAL A 2 80.23 25.69 2.63
C VAL A 2 79.46 26.42 1.50
N HIS A 3 78.62 25.73 0.79
CA HIS A 3 77.51 26.27 0.00
C HIS A 3 76.59 25.08 -0.34
N GLY A 4 75.36 24.93 0.01
CA GLY A 4 74.25 25.89 -0.03
C GLY A 4 73.17 25.22 -0.88
N LEU A 5 72.38 24.30 -0.32
CA LEU A 5 71.17 23.77 -0.96
C LEU A 5 69.94 24.24 -0.21
N ARG A 6 69.47 25.43 -0.58
CA ARG A 6 68.18 25.98 -0.17
C ARG A 6 67.12 25.75 -1.27
N GLY A 7 66.03 25.08 -0.91
CA GLY A 7 64.70 25.61 -1.30
C GLY A 7 64.16 25.28 -2.65
N ARG A 8 63.70 24.06 -2.91
CA ARG A 8 62.74 23.75 -4.02
C ARG A 8 61.63 22.78 -3.67
N SER A 9 61.38 22.52 -2.39
CA SER A 9 60.37 21.54 -1.96
C SER A 9 59.01 22.13 -1.56
N GLY A 10 58.86 23.43 -1.42
CA GLY A 10 57.70 24.07 -0.85
C GLY A 10 56.58 24.54 -1.82
N ARG A 11 56.82 24.48 -3.14
CA ARG A 11 55.84 25.05 -4.09
C ARG A 11 55.06 24.03 -4.96
N GLN A 12 55.35 22.76 -4.84
CA GLN A 12 54.62 21.73 -5.56
C GLN A 12 53.48 21.06 -4.72
N ALA A 13 53.51 21.22 -3.40
CA ALA A 13 52.46 20.67 -2.52
C ALA A 13 51.15 21.49 -2.48
N MET A 14 51.15 22.70 -3.04
CA MET A 14 50.00 23.62 -2.96
C MET A 14 49.14 23.71 -4.20
N LYS A 15 49.41 22.90 -5.23
CA LYS A 15 48.62 22.87 -6.49
C LYS A 15 47.69 21.67 -6.62
N GLY A 16 47.57 20.81 -5.60
CA GLY A 16 46.74 19.61 -5.61
C GLY A 16 45.41 19.71 -4.84
N LEU A 17 45.13 20.85 -4.19
CA LEU A 17 43.85 21.11 -3.56
C LEU A 17 42.89 21.78 -4.59
N THR A 18 42.64 21.09 -5.67
CA THR A 18 41.41 21.33 -6.45
C THR A 18 40.26 21.00 -5.53
N MET A 19 39.54 22.04 -5.09
CA MET A 19 38.24 21.88 -4.42
C MET A 19 37.42 20.91 -5.28
N GLN A 20 37.22 19.68 -4.79
CA GLN A 20 36.12 18.85 -5.28
C GLN A 20 34.88 19.67 -5.01
N LYS A 21 34.37 20.29 -6.08
CA LYS A 21 33.05 20.88 -6.13
C LYS A 21 32.11 19.76 -5.67
N GLN A 22 31.66 19.82 -4.42
CA GLN A 22 30.58 18.96 -3.96
C GLN A 22 29.42 19.24 -4.93
N GLU A 23 29.27 18.36 -5.90
CA GLU A 23 28.06 18.34 -6.71
C GLU A 23 26.92 18.19 -5.71
N LYS A 24 26.18 19.29 -5.57
CA LYS A 24 24.89 19.29 -4.86
C LYS A 24 24.11 18.11 -5.44
N PRO A 25 23.63 17.15 -4.58
CA PRO A 25 22.86 16.03 -5.12
C PRO A 25 21.74 16.63 -5.95
N GLU A 26 21.75 16.35 -7.24
CA GLU A 26 20.64 16.66 -8.13
C GLU A 26 19.40 16.10 -7.44
N THR A 27 18.50 16.97 -7.02
CA THR A 27 17.19 16.59 -6.53
C THR A 27 16.42 16.02 -7.71
N THR A 28 16.72 14.78 -8.06
CA THR A 28 15.97 14.03 -9.06
C THR A 28 14.55 13.99 -8.53
N LYS A 29 13.66 14.79 -9.13
CA LYS A 29 12.24 14.84 -8.74
C LYS A 29 11.73 13.41 -8.71
N ALA A 30 11.21 12.99 -7.56
CA ALA A 30 10.65 11.67 -7.37
C ALA A 30 9.60 11.43 -8.46
N SER A 31 9.91 10.55 -9.41
CA SER A 31 9.00 10.15 -10.48
C SER A 31 8.49 8.75 -10.18
N THR A 32 7.19 8.62 -10.04
CA THR A 32 6.54 7.31 -9.85
C THR A 32 6.50 6.49 -11.14
N GLY A 33 6.90 7.06 -12.27
CA GLY A 33 6.77 6.43 -13.59
C GLY A 33 5.32 6.36 -14.12
N ILE A 34 4.34 6.83 -13.36
CA ILE A 34 2.94 6.83 -13.80
C ILE A 34 2.69 7.99 -14.76
N PRO A 35 2.22 7.73 -16.00
CA PRO A 35 1.92 8.77 -16.98
C PRO A 35 0.83 9.73 -16.47
N ALA A 36 0.94 11.02 -16.83
CA ALA A 36 -0.04 12.03 -16.42
C ALA A 36 -1.48 11.68 -16.86
N ARG A 37 -1.64 11.05 -18.03
CA ARG A 37 -2.94 10.57 -18.51
C ARG A 37 -3.63 9.60 -17.54
N VAL A 38 -2.87 8.73 -16.86
CA VAL A 38 -3.42 7.77 -15.89
C VAL A 38 -3.94 8.52 -14.67
N TRP A 39 -3.17 9.50 -14.16
CA TRP A 39 -3.61 10.34 -13.05
C TRP A 39 -4.90 11.11 -13.38
N VAL A 40 -4.98 11.69 -14.58
CA VAL A 40 -6.19 12.41 -15.04
C VAL A 40 -7.39 11.47 -15.12
N VAL A 41 -7.24 10.28 -15.70
CA VAL A 41 -8.34 9.30 -15.81
C VAL A 41 -8.83 8.87 -14.42
N LEU A 42 -7.91 8.56 -13.49
CA LEU A 42 -8.28 8.17 -12.13
C LEU A 42 -8.92 9.34 -11.34
N MET A 43 -8.42 10.56 -11.54
CA MET A 43 -9.03 11.75 -10.95
C MET A 43 -10.47 11.95 -11.44
N LEU A 44 -10.70 11.85 -12.75
CA LEU A 44 -12.04 11.95 -13.33
C LEU A 44 -12.95 10.84 -12.81
N LEU A 45 -12.46 9.60 -12.71
CA LEU A 45 -13.21 8.49 -12.12
C LEU A 45 -13.63 8.79 -10.68
N CYS A 46 -12.69 9.26 -9.83
CA CYS A 46 -12.99 9.59 -8.44
C CYS A 46 -13.96 10.77 -8.30
N VAL A 47 -13.80 11.82 -9.11
CA VAL A 47 -14.71 12.97 -9.11
C VAL A 47 -16.11 12.54 -9.54
N LEU A 48 -16.22 11.73 -10.60
CA LEU A 48 -17.50 11.18 -11.06
C LEU A 48 -18.13 10.30 -9.96
N ASN A 49 -17.35 9.48 -9.28
CA ASN A 49 -17.80 8.68 -8.15
C ASN A 49 -18.42 9.55 -7.03
N VAL A 50 -17.74 10.62 -6.62
CA VAL A 50 -18.27 11.57 -5.62
C VAL A 50 -19.58 12.21 -6.09
N VAL A 51 -19.61 12.71 -7.33
CA VAL A 51 -20.81 13.35 -7.90
C VAL A 51 -21.97 12.36 -7.95
N ALA A 52 -21.72 11.11 -8.31
CA ALA A 52 -22.75 10.08 -8.38
C ALA A 52 -23.33 9.76 -6.98
N HIS A 53 -22.51 9.65 -5.93
CA HIS A 53 -22.98 9.48 -4.55
C HIS A 53 -23.81 10.68 -4.08
N LEU A 54 -23.36 11.92 -4.38
CA LEU A 54 -24.12 13.11 -4.04
C LEU A 54 -25.48 13.17 -4.76
N ALA A 55 -25.53 12.76 -6.02
CA ALA A 55 -26.75 12.68 -6.80
C ALA A 55 -27.71 11.57 -6.32
N ALA A 56 -27.17 10.45 -5.85
CA ALA A 56 -27.95 9.33 -5.30
C ALA A 56 -28.53 9.63 -3.90
N MET A 57 -27.82 10.43 -3.09
CA MET A 57 -28.13 10.66 -1.68
C MET A 57 -29.59 11.11 -1.39
N PRO A 58 -30.23 12.01 -2.17
CA PRO A 58 -31.63 12.41 -1.91
C PRO A 58 -32.64 11.27 -1.99
N GLY A 59 -32.35 10.24 -2.82
CA GLY A 59 -33.21 9.05 -2.99
C GLY A 59 -32.96 7.95 -1.96
N LEU A 60 -32.00 8.11 -1.05
CA LEU A 60 -31.70 7.14 -0.02
C LEU A 60 -32.54 7.37 1.24
N PRO A 61 -32.90 6.30 2.00
CA PRO A 61 -33.51 6.41 3.31
C PRO A 61 -32.57 7.13 4.28
N GLU A 62 -33.08 7.64 5.42
CA GLU A 62 -32.27 8.36 6.42
C GLU A 62 -31.10 7.53 6.95
N ARG A 63 -31.28 6.20 7.03
CA ARG A 63 -30.22 5.25 7.45
C ARG A 63 -30.00 4.22 6.35
N ILE A 64 -28.73 3.95 6.06
CA ILE A 64 -28.28 2.99 5.06
C ILE A 64 -27.38 1.93 5.69
N PRO A 65 -27.28 0.73 5.08
CA PRO A 65 -26.33 -0.30 5.50
C PRO A 65 -24.88 0.19 5.42
N MET A 66 -24.14 -0.03 6.50
CA MET A 66 -22.72 0.37 6.62
C MET A 66 -21.81 -0.78 7.05
N HIS A 67 -22.37 -1.84 7.58
CA HIS A 67 -21.65 -3.02 8.03
C HIS A 67 -22.48 -4.28 7.81
N TRP A 68 -21.77 -5.36 7.41
CA TRP A 68 -22.36 -6.68 7.17
C TRP A 68 -21.60 -7.71 8.01
N GLY A 69 -22.34 -8.63 8.60
CA GLY A 69 -21.78 -9.77 9.31
C GLY A 69 -21.16 -10.80 8.38
N ALA A 70 -20.53 -11.80 8.96
CA ALA A 70 -19.92 -12.90 8.18
C ALA A 70 -20.94 -13.74 7.40
N ASP A 71 -22.22 -13.72 7.79
CA ASP A 71 -23.34 -14.30 7.05
C ASP A 71 -23.82 -13.45 5.87
N GLY A 72 -23.23 -12.26 5.70
CA GLY A 72 -23.63 -11.27 4.69
C GLY A 72 -24.91 -10.50 5.04
N GLY A 73 -25.47 -10.69 6.23
CA GLY A 73 -26.57 -9.91 6.75
C GLY A 73 -26.12 -8.53 7.21
N VAL A 74 -26.96 -7.50 7.02
CA VAL A 74 -26.68 -6.15 7.52
C VAL A 74 -26.83 -6.15 9.04
N ASN A 75 -25.75 -5.79 9.76
CA ASN A 75 -25.74 -5.69 11.21
C ASN A 75 -25.27 -4.31 11.73
N GLY A 76 -24.99 -3.35 10.81
CA GLY A 76 -24.69 -1.98 11.16
C GLY A 76 -25.28 -0.97 10.18
N TRP A 77 -25.82 0.14 10.72
CA TRP A 77 -26.52 1.17 9.97
C TRP A 77 -25.95 2.54 10.28
N GLY A 78 -25.78 3.38 9.28
CA GLY A 78 -25.32 4.77 9.43
C GLY A 78 -26.24 5.76 8.72
N PRO A 79 -26.08 7.08 8.97
CA PRO A 79 -26.87 8.09 8.29
C PRO A 79 -26.49 8.16 6.80
N ARG A 80 -27.45 8.48 5.93
CA ARG A 80 -27.28 8.50 4.45
C ARG A 80 -26.14 9.38 3.95
N TRP A 81 -25.79 10.46 4.65
CA TRP A 81 -24.68 11.33 4.24
C TRP A 81 -23.32 10.62 4.25
N MET A 82 -23.18 9.52 5.02
CA MET A 82 -21.96 8.70 5.02
C MET A 82 -21.68 8.06 3.66
N ALA A 83 -22.71 7.85 2.81
CA ALA A 83 -22.51 7.40 1.44
C ALA A 83 -21.58 8.34 0.67
N SER A 84 -21.82 9.66 0.78
CA SER A 84 -20.98 10.66 0.11
C SER A 84 -19.56 10.72 0.70
N VAL A 85 -19.40 10.48 2.00
CA VAL A 85 -18.07 10.38 2.64
C VAL A 85 -17.31 9.16 2.11
N LEU A 86 -17.97 8.00 2.05
CA LEU A 86 -17.37 6.78 1.49
C LEU A 86 -17.03 6.97 0.01
N GLY A 87 -17.91 7.62 -0.75
CA GLY A 87 -17.69 7.97 -2.15
C GLY A 87 -16.49 8.90 -2.36
N ALA A 88 -16.11 9.71 -1.36
CA ALA A 88 -14.96 10.60 -1.41
C ALA A 88 -13.62 9.92 -1.03
N LEU A 89 -13.66 8.77 -0.34
CA LEU A 89 -12.43 8.07 0.09
C LEU A 89 -11.50 7.71 -1.07
N PRO A 90 -11.97 7.22 -2.24
CA PRO A 90 -11.08 6.92 -3.37
C PRO A 90 -10.26 8.14 -3.81
N LEU A 91 -10.88 9.34 -3.82
CA LEU A 91 -10.20 10.59 -4.16
C LEU A 91 -9.12 10.95 -3.14
N THR A 92 -9.42 10.78 -1.86
CA THR A 92 -8.46 11.00 -0.76
C THR A 92 -7.24 10.09 -0.89
N PHE A 93 -7.47 8.79 -1.12
CA PHE A 93 -6.37 7.84 -1.33
C PHE A 93 -5.58 8.13 -2.61
N LEU A 94 -6.24 8.50 -3.69
CA LEU A 94 -5.57 8.88 -4.93
C LEU A 94 -4.64 10.09 -4.70
N ALA A 95 -5.09 11.10 -3.96
CA ALA A 95 -4.27 12.23 -3.57
C ALA A 95 -3.06 11.82 -2.72
N LEU A 96 -3.25 10.91 -1.76
CA LEU A 96 -2.14 10.35 -0.97
C LEU A 96 -1.13 9.61 -1.86
N PHE A 97 -1.58 8.75 -2.75
CA PHE A 97 -0.69 8.05 -3.69
C PHE A 97 0.06 8.99 -4.62
N TYR A 98 -0.51 10.15 -4.95
CA TYR A 98 0.17 11.17 -5.72
C TYR A 98 1.23 11.92 -4.90
N VAL A 99 0.91 12.32 -3.68
CA VAL A 99 1.75 13.17 -2.83
C VAL A 99 2.88 12.38 -2.15
N VAL A 100 2.53 11.23 -1.55
CA VAL A 100 3.43 10.48 -0.67
C VAL A 100 4.78 10.12 -1.33
N PRO A 101 4.85 9.59 -2.57
CA PRO A 101 6.14 9.32 -3.21
C PRO A 101 7.02 10.55 -3.43
N ARG A 102 6.39 11.74 -3.49
CA ARG A 102 7.10 13.02 -3.71
C ARG A 102 7.74 13.57 -2.44
N ILE A 103 7.22 13.22 -1.28
CA ILE A 103 7.75 13.60 0.03
C ILE A 103 8.60 12.49 0.67
N ASP A 104 8.59 11.27 0.13
CA ASP A 104 9.41 10.16 0.61
C ASP A 104 10.89 10.48 0.36
N PRO A 105 11.77 10.49 1.39
CA PRO A 105 13.21 10.68 1.21
C PRO A 105 13.86 9.72 0.23
N LYS A 106 13.30 8.51 0.06
CA LYS A 106 13.70 7.52 -0.94
C LYS A 106 12.77 7.50 -2.16
N GLY A 107 12.11 8.60 -2.48
CA GLY A 107 11.13 8.72 -3.58
C GLY A 107 11.66 8.31 -4.95
N ALA A 108 12.96 8.46 -5.22
CA ALA A 108 13.59 7.97 -6.44
C ALA A 108 13.51 6.43 -6.61
N ALA A 109 13.29 5.68 -5.52
CA ALA A 109 13.11 4.23 -5.59
C ALA A 109 11.83 3.82 -6.33
N TYR A 110 10.80 4.65 -6.35
CA TYR A 110 9.52 4.35 -7.01
C TYR A 110 9.66 4.14 -8.51
N ALA A 111 10.58 4.85 -9.17
CA ALA A 111 10.86 4.64 -10.59
C ALA A 111 11.31 3.20 -10.90
N LYS A 112 11.95 2.51 -9.96
CA LYS A 112 12.46 1.14 -10.12
C LYS A 112 11.37 0.07 -10.07
N PHE A 113 10.19 0.39 -9.54
CA PHE A 113 9.01 -0.48 -9.51
C PHE A 113 7.74 0.24 -9.99
N GLY A 114 7.89 1.26 -10.84
CA GLY A 114 6.81 2.14 -11.30
C GLY A 114 5.65 1.41 -11.95
N GLY A 115 5.89 0.35 -12.73
CA GLY A 115 4.83 -0.46 -13.32
C GLY A 115 3.95 -1.16 -12.27
N PHE A 116 4.55 -1.68 -11.20
CA PHE A 116 3.80 -2.22 -10.08
C PHE A 116 3.03 -1.12 -9.34
N TYR A 117 3.70 0.00 -9.05
CA TYR A 117 3.04 1.11 -8.34
C TYR A 117 1.83 1.63 -9.12
N GLN A 118 1.95 1.76 -10.44
CA GLN A 118 0.83 2.13 -11.31
C GLN A 118 -0.31 1.10 -11.22
N GLY A 119 -0.02 -0.19 -11.35
CA GLY A 119 -1.02 -1.25 -11.24
C GLY A 119 -1.71 -1.24 -9.88
N PHE A 120 -0.95 -1.05 -8.79
CA PHE A 120 -1.48 -0.91 -7.44
C PHE A 120 -2.44 0.29 -7.31
N VAL A 121 -2.01 1.47 -7.75
CA VAL A 121 -2.83 2.69 -7.67
C VAL A 121 -4.13 2.53 -8.47
N ILE A 122 -4.06 1.98 -9.68
CA ILE A 122 -5.24 1.74 -10.51
C ILE A 122 -6.20 0.75 -9.83
N SER A 123 -5.70 -0.44 -9.46
CA SER A 123 -6.55 -1.50 -8.89
C SER A 123 -7.15 -1.10 -7.55
N PHE A 124 -6.37 -0.41 -6.68
CA PHE A 124 -6.87 0.09 -5.41
C PHE A 124 -7.95 1.17 -5.60
N THR A 125 -7.74 2.12 -6.50
CA THR A 125 -8.71 3.19 -6.77
C THR A 125 -10.02 2.61 -7.32
N VAL A 126 -9.96 1.72 -8.30
CA VAL A 126 -11.14 1.05 -8.87
C VAL A 126 -11.86 0.23 -7.81
N PHE A 127 -11.12 -0.54 -7.01
CA PHE A 127 -11.67 -1.32 -5.91
C PHE A 127 -12.39 -0.43 -4.90
N MET A 128 -11.76 0.67 -4.46
CA MET A 128 -12.36 1.62 -3.50
C MET A 128 -13.62 2.29 -4.08
N CYS A 129 -13.63 2.66 -5.36
CA CYS A 129 -14.84 3.15 -6.02
C CYS A 129 -15.94 2.10 -6.01
N ALA A 130 -15.63 0.84 -6.33
CA ALA A 130 -16.64 -0.22 -6.39
C ALA A 130 -17.25 -0.51 -5.00
N ILE A 131 -16.42 -0.67 -3.96
CA ILE A 131 -16.94 -0.99 -2.62
C ILE A 131 -17.68 0.17 -1.96
N SER A 132 -17.39 1.42 -2.35
CA SER A 132 -18.09 2.57 -1.78
C SER A 132 -19.61 2.54 -2.03
N TRP A 133 -20.08 1.81 -3.07
CA TRP A 133 -21.48 1.68 -3.44
C TRP A 133 -22.24 0.57 -2.69
N LEU A 134 -21.61 -0.23 -1.87
CA LEU A 134 -22.27 -1.39 -1.24
C LEU A 134 -23.52 -1.01 -0.43
N GLY A 135 -23.52 0.14 0.23
CA GLY A 135 -24.66 0.64 0.99
C GLY A 135 -25.89 0.90 0.09
N GLU A 136 -25.67 1.67 -0.97
CA GLU A 136 -26.70 2.03 -1.95
C GLU A 136 -27.20 0.82 -2.73
N LEU A 137 -26.29 -0.03 -3.19
CA LEU A 137 -26.64 -1.27 -3.91
C LEU A 137 -27.50 -2.19 -3.03
N THR A 138 -27.23 -2.22 -1.71
CA THR A 138 -28.08 -2.97 -0.76
C THR A 138 -29.44 -2.34 -0.62
N VAL A 139 -29.54 -1.00 -0.49
CA VAL A 139 -30.81 -0.26 -0.40
C VAL A 139 -31.65 -0.49 -1.66
N TRP A 140 -31.02 -0.45 -2.83
CA TRP A 140 -31.70 -0.65 -4.12
C TRP A 140 -31.98 -2.12 -4.45
N ASN A 141 -31.61 -3.04 -3.55
CA ASN A 141 -31.78 -4.50 -3.74
C ASN A 141 -31.13 -5.03 -5.03
N LEU A 142 -29.97 -4.47 -5.39
CA LEU A 142 -29.22 -4.84 -6.59
C LEU A 142 -28.15 -5.90 -6.34
N LEU A 143 -27.93 -6.28 -5.08
CA LEU A 143 -26.95 -7.32 -4.73
C LEU A 143 -27.61 -8.72 -4.80
N PRO A 144 -26.91 -9.73 -5.33
CA PRO A 144 -27.45 -11.08 -5.52
C PRO A 144 -27.57 -11.84 -4.20
N GLY A 145 -28.67 -11.64 -3.44
CA GLY A 145 -29.03 -12.46 -2.27
C GLY A 145 -28.18 -12.28 -1.01
N LYS A 146 -28.59 -12.99 0.07
CA LYS A 146 -27.85 -13.03 1.34
C LYS A 146 -26.48 -13.69 1.14
N GLY A 147 -25.43 -13.11 1.74
CA GLY A 147 -24.06 -13.62 1.64
C GLY A 147 -23.25 -13.10 0.45
N ALA A 148 -23.90 -12.54 -0.58
CA ALA A 148 -23.18 -12.03 -1.76
C ALA A 148 -22.17 -10.92 -1.40
N VAL A 149 -22.52 -9.99 -0.51
CA VAL A 149 -21.63 -8.93 -0.04
C VAL A 149 -20.36 -9.54 0.55
N ASN A 150 -20.50 -10.56 1.40
CA ASN A 150 -19.39 -11.20 2.05
C ASN A 150 -18.44 -11.87 1.03
N VAL A 151 -18.96 -12.63 0.07
CA VAL A 151 -18.16 -13.26 -0.98
C VAL A 151 -17.49 -12.21 -1.87
N ILE A 152 -18.22 -11.16 -2.28
CA ILE A 152 -17.67 -10.08 -3.12
C ILE A 152 -16.55 -9.33 -2.39
N VAL A 153 -16.77 -8.89 -1.16
CA VAL A 153 -15.82 -8.10 -0.40
C VAL A 153 -14.60 -8.94 -0.01
N SER A 154 -14.81 -10.13 0.57
CA SER A 154 -13.72 -11.02 0.96
C SER A 154 -12.93 -11.50 -0.27
N GLY A 155 -13.63 -11.80 -1.37
CA GLY A 155 -13.01 -12.18 -2.64
C GLY A 155 -12.15 -11.07 -3.22
N ALA A 156 -12.66 -9.84 -3.26
CA ALA A 156 -11.94 -8.69 -3.78
C ALA A 156 -10.74 -8.31 -2.91
N ILE A 157 -10.90 -8.28 -1.58
CA ILE A 157 -9.80 -8.05 -0.63
C ILE A 157 -8.77 -9.18 -0.74
N GLY A 158 -9.21 -10.43 -0.78
CA GLY A 158 -8.32 -11.59 -0.90
C GLY A 158 -7.52 -11.55 -2.20
N ALA A 159 -8.16 -11.26 -3.34
CA ALA A 159 -7.47 -11.08 -4.62
C ALA A 159 -6.46 -9.93 -4.58
N PHE A 160 -6.80 -8.83 -3.91
CA PHE A 160 -5.89 -7.71 -3.71
C PHE A 160 -4.67 -8.12 -2.88
N PHE A 161 -4.84 -8.86 -1.78
CA PHE A 161 -3.75 -9.38 -0.96
C PHE A 161 -2.86 -10.37 -1.75
N ILE A 162 -3.43 -11.25 -2.58
CA ILE A 162 -2.67 -12.14 -3.46
C ILE A 162 -1.84 -11.34 -4.45
N GLY A 163 -2.44 -10.33 -5.09
CA GLY A 163 -1.75 -9.42 -5.99
C GLY A 163 -0.58 -8.70 -5.30
N MET A 164 -0.84 -8.11 -4.13
CA MET A 164 0.19 -7.47 -3.32
C MET A 164 1.31 -8.44 -2.93
N GLY A 165 0.97 -9.64 -2.47
CA GLY A 165 1.92 -10.67 -2.08
C GLY A 165 2.86 -11.08 -3.22
N ASN A 166 2.33 -11.24 -4.42
CA ASN A 166 3.11 -11.59 -5.61
C ASN A 166 4.10 -10.48 -6.02
N TYR A 167 3.75 -9.21 -5.77
CA TYR A 167 4.60 -8.08 -6.16
C TYR A 167 5.50 -7.56 -5.04
N LEU A 168 5.19 -7.83 -3.78
CA LEU A 168 5.93 -7.34 -2.62
C LEU A 168 7.45 -7.58 -2.69
N PRO A 169 7.96 -8.73 -3.21
CA PRO A 169 9.39 -8.97 -3.38
C PRO A 169 10.10 -8.00 -4.34
N ARG A 170 9.37 -7.31 -5.20
CA ARG A 170 9.90 -6.36 -6.20
C ARG A 170 9.99 -4.94 -5.67
N VAL A 171 9.34 -4.65 -4.54
CA VAL A 171 9.34 -3.32 -3.92
C VAL A 171 10.74 -3.00 -3.40
N ARG A 172 11.31 -1.90 -3.88
CA ARG A 172 12.61 -1.41 -3.43
C ARG A 172 12.48 -0.66 -2.12
N GLN A 173 13.55 -0.64 -1.33
CA GLN A 173 13.58 0.02 -0.03
C GLN A 173 13.15 1.49 -0.13
N ASN A 174 12.09 1.84 0.62
CA ASN A 174 11.51 3.16 0.74
C ASN A 174 10.84 3.30 2.11
N TYR A 175 10.39 4.50 2.47
CA TYR A 175 9.79 4.75 3.79
C TYR A 175 8.26 4.64 3.82
N THR A 176 7.61 4.40 2.68
CA THR A 176 6.14 4.43 2.60
C THR A 176 5.52 3.07 2.36
N LEU A 177 5.97 2.34 1.31
CA LEU A 177 5.40 1.06 0.88
C LEU A 177 6.26 -0.11 1.34
N GLY A 178 5.62 -1.12 1.94
CA GLY A 178 6.26 -2.38 2.29
C GLY A 178 6.32 -2.66 3.79
N ILE A 179 7.07 -3.70 4.14
CA ILE A 179 7.26 -4.17 5.51
C ILE A 179 8.41 -3.41 6.13
N LYS A 180 8.08 -2.44 6.98
CA LYS A 180 9.02 -1.47 7.56
C LYS A 180 9.43 -1.85 8.97
N THR A 181 10.18 -2.95 9.11
CA THR A 181 10.86 -3.23 10.36
C THR A 181 12.13 -2.38 10.47
N PRO A 182 12.63 -2.04 11.68
CA PRO A 182 13.90 -1.31 11.82
C PRO A 182 15.04 -1.97 11.05
N TRP A 183 15.14 -3.29 11.13
CA TRP A 183 16.19 -4.09 10.49
C TRP A 183 16.08 -4.13 8.96
N ALA A 184 14.85 -4.16 8.42
CA ALA A 184 14.65 -4.10 6.97
C ALA A 184 14.91 -2.70 6.40
N LEU A 185 14.67 -1.64 7.18
CA LEU A 185 14.98 -0.27 6.78
C LEU A 185 16.47 0.02 6.80
N ASP A 186 17.23 -0.66 7.66
CA ASP A 186 18.67 -0.49 7.81
C ASP A 186 19.46 -1.26 6.74
N ASP A 187 19.06 -2.51 6.44
CA ASP A 187 19.77 -3.42 5.53
C ASP A 187 18.94 -3.76 4.28
N PRO A 188 19.45 -3.44 3.07
CA PRO A 188 18.78 -3.80 1.80
C PRO A 188 18.64 -5.31 1.55
N ASP A 189 19.51 -6.17 2.11
CA ASP A 189 19.37 -7.62 1.99
C ASP A 189 18.26 -8.14 2.89
N ASN A 190 18.21 -7.64 4.13
CA ASN A 190 17.11 -7.90 5.06
C ASN A 190 15.76 -7.47 4.43
N TRP A 191 15.72 -6.27 3.82
CA TRP A 191 14.54 -5.78 3.11
C TRP A 191 14.05 -6.80 2.07
N ARG A 192 14.93 -7.25 1.17
CA ARG A 192 14.58 -8.20 0.11
C ARG A 192 14.03 -9.52 0.65
N ARG A 193 14.69 -10.08 1.69
CA ARG A 193 14.29 -11.35 2.32
C ARG A 193 12.97 -11.21 3.06
N THR A 194 12.80 -10.16 3.85
CA THR A 194 11.57 -9.86 4.58
C THR A 194 10.40 -9.67 3.63
N HIS A 195 10.59 -8.95 2.51
CA HIS A 195 9.55 -8.75 1.51
C HIS A 195 9.20 -10.03 0.73
N ARG A 196 10.16 -10.92 0.49
CA ARG A 196 9.88 -12.23 -0.11
C ARG A 196 9.04 -13.10 0.83
N PHE A 197 9.40 -13.18 2.08
CA PHE A 197 8.64 -13.91 3.10
C PHE A 197 7.24 -13.30 3.31
N GLY A 198 7.18 -11.98 3.45
CA GLY A 198 5.93 -11.25 3.58
C GLY A 198 5.01 -11.41 2.37
N GLY A 199 5.56 -11.52 1.16
CA GLY A 199 4.79 -11.83 -0.04
C GLY A 199 4.03 -13.15 0.10
N THR A 200 4.68 -14.19 0.62
CA THR A 200 4.02 -15.48 0.93
C THR A 200 2.94 -15.32 2.00
N CYS A 201 3.22 -14.57 3.07
CA CYS A 201 2.21 -14.29 4.11
C CYS A 201 0.97 -13.60 3.53
N PHE A 202 1.16 -12.58 2.69
CA PHE A 202 0.06 -11.88 2.04
C PHE A 202 -0.77 -12.80 1.13
N MET A 203 -0.11 -13.68 0.36
CA MET A 203 -0.82 -14.66 -0.47
C MET A 203 -1.64 -15.64 0.38
N VAL A 204 -1.08 -16.14 1.48
CA VAL A 204 -1.80 -17.04 2.41
C VAL A 204 -3.01 -16.33 3.00
N VAL A 205 -2.85 -15.10 3.50
CA VAL A 205 -3.96 -14.29 4.01
C VAL A 205 -5.01 -14.08 2.93
N GLY A 206 -4.61 -13.73 1.71
CA GLY A 206 -5.52 -13.49 0.60
C GLY A 206 -6.35 -14.71 0.21
N VAL A 207 -5.71 -15.88 0.09
CA VAL A 207 -6.42 -17.16 -0.17
C VAL A 207 -7.37 -17.48 0.96
N SER A 208 -6.92 -17.31 2.21
CA SER A 208 -7.77 -17.56 3.39
C SER A 208 -9.00 -16.67 3.43
N LEU A 209 -8.85 -15.37 3.09
CA LEU A 209 -9.99 -14.44 3.01
C LEU A 209 -11.01 -14.88 1.94
N ILE A 210 -10.56 -15.33 0.77
CA ILE A 210 -11.45 -15.85 -0.28
C ILE A 210 -12.23 -17.06 0.24
N VAL A 211 -11.52 -18.03 0.84
CA VAL A 211 -12.14 -19.25 1.40
C VAL A 211 -13.14 -18.91 2.50
N LEU A 212 -12.75 -18.03 3.44
CA LEU A 212 -13.64 -17.59 4.52
C LEU A 212 -14.87 -16.84 4.00
N GLY A 213 -14.74 -16.10 2.89
CA GLY A 213 -15.88 -15.46 2.23
C GLY A 213 -16.95 -16.47 1.79
N PHE A 214 -16.54 -17.63 1.26
CA PHE A 214 -17.48 -18.71 0.88
C PHE A 214 -18.01 -19.49 2.09
N LEU A 215 -17.28 -19.51 3.19
CA LEU A 215 -17.69 -20.17 4.44
C LEU A 215 -18.56 -19.28 5.33
N GLY A 216 -18.75 -18.00 4.94
CA GLY A 216 -19.68 -17.08 5.59
C GLY A 216 -21.10 -17.66 5.56
N GLY A 217 -21.81 -17.67 6.69
CA GLY A 217 -23.13 -18.30 6.83
C GLY A 217 -23.09 -19.82 7.07
N ILE A 218 -21.94 -20.50 6.92
CA ILE A 218 -21.74 -21.91 7.29
C ILE A 218 -21.09 -21.99 8.67
N LEU A 219 -20.05 -21.18 8.90
CA LEU A 219 -19.32 -21.13 10.16
C LEU A 219 -19.85 -20.01 11.05
N PRO A 220 -19.81 -20.16 12.38
CA PRO A 220 -20.10 -19.08 13.31
C PRO A 220 -19.20 -17.87 13.05
N GLU A 221 -19.78 -16.66 13.12
CA GLU A 221 -19.05 -15.39 12.88
C GLU A 221 -17.81 -15.25 13.78
N THR A 222 -17.90 -15.70 15.04
CA THR A 222 -16.79 -15.68 16.01
C THR A 222 -15.59 -16.48 15.53
N TRP A 223 -15.80 -17.62 14.88
CA TRP A 223 -14.72 -18.44 14.34
C TRP A 223 -14.07 -17.79 13.12
N ILE A 224 -14.87 -17.19 12.24
CA ILE A 224 -14.37 -16.45 11.07
C ILE A 224 -13.50 -15.29 11.52
N LEU A 225 -13.99 -14.48 12.47
CA LEU A 225 -13.23 -13.38 13.06
C LEU A 225 -11.94 -13.85 13.73
N ALA A 226 -12.01 -14.94 14.53
CA ALA A 226 -10.83 -15.48 15.20
C ALA A 226 -9.77 -15.92 14.18
N VAL A 227 -10.15 -16.61 13.11
CA VAL A 227 -9.21 -17.02 12.05
C VAL A 227 -8.61 -15.80 11.36
N ILE A 228 -9.41 -14.80 10.98
CA ILE A 228 -8.91 -13.56 10.37
C ILE A 228 -7.90 -12.86 11.30
N MET A 229 -8.22 -12.73 12.58
CA MET A 229 -7.33 -12.09 13.56
C MET A 229 -6.03 -12.86 13.76
N VAL A 230 -6.10 -14.19 13.86
CA VAL A 230 -4.90 -15.04 13.96
C VAL A 230 -4.02 -14.92 12.71
N LEU A 231 -4.61 -14.93 11.52
CA LEU A 231 -3.88 -14.75 10.26
C LEU A 231 -3.26 -13.36 10.15
N ALA A 232 -3.99 -12.31 10.49
CA ALA A 232 -3.49 -10.93 10.40
C ALA A 232 -2.36 -10.68 11.40
N ILE A 233 -2.61 -10.94 12.70
CA ILE A 233 -1.62 -10.69 13.77
C ILE A 233 -0.45 -11.66 13.63
N GLY A 234 -0.72 -12.94 13.35
CA GLY A 234 0.30 -13.97 13.16
C GLY A 234 1.22 -13.65 11.98
N SER A 235 0.68 -13.18 10.86
CA SER A 235 1.48 -12.76 9.71
C SER A 235 2.37 -11.57 10.03
N VAL A 236 1.85 -10.54 10.71
CA VAL A 236 2.65 -9.39 11.13
C VAL A 236 3.75 -9.81 12.09
N ALA A 237 3.44 -10.61 13.12
CA ALA A 237 4.42 -11.11 14.08
C ALA A 237 5.50 -11.95 13.38
N ALA A 238 5.09 -12.86 12.50
CA ALA A 238 6.01 -13.72 11.75
C ALA A 238 6.98 -12.90 10.88
N MET A 239 6.48 -11.88 10.16
CA MET A 239 7.32 -10.99 9.36
C MET A 239 8.30 -10.19 10.22
N TYR A 240 7.86 -9.73 11.39
CA TYR A 240 8.69 -8.97 12.31
C TYR A 240 9.82 -9.84 12.91
N VAL A 241 9.45 -11.04 13.41
CA VAL A 241 10.41 -12.02 13.95
C VAL A 241 11.40 -12.48 12.87
N TYR A 242 10.91 -12.78 11.66
CA TYR A 242 11.75 -13.19 10.55
C TYR A 242 12.80 -12.12 10.19
N SER A 243 12.40 -10.87 10.12
CA SER A 243 13.30 -9.75 9.86
C SER A 243 14.36 -9.60 10.95
N TYR A 244 13.99 -9.76 12.22
CA TYR A 244 14.93 -9.74 13.35
C TYR A 244 15.94 -10.90 13.29
N LEU A 245 15.48 -12.12 13.00
CA LEU A 245 16.35 -13.30 12.94
C LEU A 245 17.39 -13.20 11.82
N ILE A 246 17.01 -12.64 10.67
CA ILE A 246 17.97 -12.37 9.58
C ILE A 246 19.04 -11.39 10.06
N TRP A 247 18.63 -10.28 10.66
CA TRP A 247 19.53 -9.25 11.15
C TRP A 247 20.48 -9.79 12.21
N ARG A 248 19.94 -10.53 13.20
CA ARG A 248 20.75 -11.15 14.25
C ARG A 248 21.81 -12.11 13.68
N LYS A 249 21.45 -12.91 12.66
CA LYS A 249 22.38 -13.84 12.03
C LYS A 249 23.53 -13.12 11.33
N SER A 250 23.27 -12.00 10.66
CA SER A 250 24.30 -11.24 9.94
C SER A 250 25.24 -10.44 10.85
N HIS A 251 24.85 -10.20 12.12
CA HIS A 251 25.68 -9.45 13.09
C HIS A 251 26.38 -10.34 14.11
N ASN A 252 26.05 -11.63 14.18
CA ASN A 252 26.67 -12.59 15.09
C ASN A 252 27.59 -13.60 14.35
N SER A 253 27.79 -13.45 13.05
CA SER A 253 28.73 -14.20 12.20
C SER A 253 29.90 -13.31 11.79
#